data_8226abf8fcc89269e8e626c8c855c55b
#
_entry.id   8226abf8fcc89269e8e626c8c855c55b
#
_cell.length_a   1.000
_cell.length_b   1.000
_cell.length_c   1.000
_cell.angle_alpha   90.00
_cell.angle_beta   90.00
_cell.angle_gamma   90.00
#
_symmetry.space_group_name_H-M   'P 1'
#
loop_
_entity.id
_entity.type
_entity.pdbx_description
1 polymer ?
#
loop_
_entity_poly.entity_id
_entity_poly.type
_entity_poly.pdbx_seq_one_letter_code
_entity_poly.pdbx_strand_id
1 'polypeptide(L)'
;MYEMFRSEVLKLLCDFSQEELAKVAEAMDITANGYTISKAETSLCVPGRQEFVNIAAAYIITRKTEGITDKSIEQMARVIKTFIDRTLKPIKDIQPNDIRAFLFNYQKDRGISNRSLDFLRTIICTFFKWCSTEGYIPTNPAANIRPIKYTRKPRKALSQIELERVRRACHTERDLCIVETLYSTGCRVSELCNIRLSDIDWQNHEIVVLGKGNKYRTVYINAKAEIAMKVYLDVRKHNSEWLVCNDRGGGQTTPANIQRIFSKIEAETGITVTPHIMRHTFATQALTGTGVEVVQQMLGHSDISTTMIYAEVDQRSIYTAHLKSVI
;
A
#
# COMPACT_ATOMS: atom_id res chain seq x y z
N MET A 1 10.38 -26.24 -35.59
CA MET A 1 11.23 -25.10 -35.15
C MET A 1 12.39 -24.86 -36.15
N TYR A 2 13.09 -25.90 -36.59
CA TYR A 2 14.13 -25.79 -37.64
C TYR A 2 13.60 -25.16 -38.93
N GLU A 3 12.47 -25.61 -39.46
CA GLU A 3 11.82 -25.04 -40.64
C GLU A 3 11.56 -23.54 -40.57
N MET A 4 11.13 -23.05 -39.39
CA MET A 4 10.94 -21.61 -39.17
C MET A 4 12.28 -20.86 -39.20
N PHE A 5 13.31 -21.37 -38.53
CA PHE A 5 14.65 -20.81 -38.54
C PHE A 5 15.22 -20.77 -39.96
N ARG A 6 15.12 -21.89 -40.69
CA ARG A 6 15.55 -22.00 -42.10
C ARG A 6 14.86 -20.98 -42.99
N SER A 7 13.52 -20.82 -42.84
CA SER A 7 12.75 -19.83 -43.59
C SER A 7 13.15 -18.39 -43.28
N GLU A 8 13.45 -18.07 -42.03
CA GLU A 8 13.90 -16.73 -41.61
C GLU A 8 15.30 -16.42 -42.17
N VAL A 9 16.24 -17.37 -42.15
CA VAL A 9 17.59 -17.19 -42.73
C VAL A 9 17.53 -16.98 -44.23
N LEU A 10 16.74 -17.78 -44.95
CA LEU A 10 16.58 -17.63 -46.39
C LEU A 10 15.93 -16.30 -46.82
N LYS A 11 15.04 -15.76 -45.97
CA LYS A 11 14.45 -14.41 -46.18
C LYS A 11 15.47 -13.28 -46.02
N LEU A 12 16.47 -13.44 -45.14
CA LEU A 12 17.53 -12.45 -44.96
C LEU A 12 18.51 -12.41 -46.12
N LEU A 13 18.52 -13.46 -46.95
CA LEU A 13 19.39 -13.61 -48.13
C LEU A 13 18.66 -13.26 -49.45
N CYS A 14 17.78 -12.23 -49.39
CA CYS A 14 16.93 -11.83 -50.51
C CYS A 14 17.73 -11.39 -51.79
N ASP A 15 18.99 -11.01 -51.63
CA ASP A 15 19.85 -10.55 -52.72
C ASP A 15 20.58 -11.72 -53.46
N PHE A 16 20.40 -12.97 -53.01
CA PHE A 16 20.99 -14.15 -53.61
C PHE A 16 20.08 -14.74 -54.69
N SER A 17 20.72 -15.30 -55.74
CA SER A 17 20.00 -16.02 -56.80
C SER A 17 19.31 -17.29 -56.24
N GLN A 18 18.31 -17.80 -56.94
CA GLN A 18 17.60 -19.01 -56.51
C GLN A 18 18.53 -20.23 -56.41
N GLU A 19 19.57 -20.31 -57.27
CA GLU A 19 20.54 -21.40 -57.23
C GLU A 19 21.45 -21.32 -55.99
N GLU A 20 21.85 -20.10 -55.57
CA GLU A 20 22.64 -19.87 -54.37
C GLU A 20 21.81 -20.12 -53.10
N LEU A 21 20.55 -19.70 -53.10
CA LEU A 21 19.64 -19.99 -51.99
C LEU A 21 19.39 -21.50 -51.81
N ALA A 22 19.32 -22.26 -52.92
CA ALA A 22 19.18 -23.73 -52.86
C ALA A 22 20.43 -24.38 -52.24
N LYS A 23 21.64 -23.93 -52.61
CA LYS A 23 22.91 -24.41 -52.02
C LYS A 23 23.02 -24.08 -50.51
N VAL A 24 22.59 -22.88 -50.13
CA VAL A 24 22.55 -22.48 -48.70
C VAL A 24 21.55 -23.32 -47.92
N ALA A 25 20.37 -23.56 -48.49
CA ALA A 25 19.35 -24.39 -47.85
C ALA A 25 19.82 -25.83 -47.65
N GLU A 26 20.47 -26.43 -48.67
CA GLU A 26 21.03 -27.76 -48.58
C GLU A 26 22.18 -27.85 -47.55
N ALA A 27 23.06 -26.86 -47.50
CA ALA A 27 24.14 -26.78 -46.53
C ALA A 27 23.56 -26.65 -45.09
N MET A 28 22.49 -25.88 -44.89
CA MET A 28 21.80 -25.78 -43.62
C MET A 28 21.18 -27.12 -43.19
N ASP A 29 20.52 -27.83 -44.10
CA ASP A 29 19.90 -29.13 -43.85
C ASP A 29 20.95 -30.19 -43.47
N ILE A 30 22.09 -30.22 -44.14
CA ILE A 30 23.21 -31.11 -43.83
C ILE A 30 23.82 -30.76 -42.47
N THR A 31 24.07 -29.47 -42.22
CA THR A 31 24.71 -29.02 -40.98
C THR A 31 23.80 -29.20 -39.77
N ALA A 32 22.50 -29.01 -39.93
CA ALA A 32 21.51 -29.19 -38.85
C ALA A 32 21.24 -30.68 -38.53
N ASN A 33 21.69 -31.59 -39.38
CA ASN A 33 21.53 -33.03 -39.16
C ASN A 33 22.37 -33.46 -37.95
N GLY A 34 21.70 -33.87 -36.87
CA GLY A 34 22.33 -34.23 -35.61
C GLY A 34 22.25 -33.14 -34.51
N TYR A 35 21.68 -31.97 -34.84
CA TYR A 35 21.44 -30.91 -33.85
C TYR A 35 19.94 -30.76 -33.57
N THR A 36 19.61 -30.54 -32.30
CA THR A 36 18.24 -30.12 -31.88
C THR A 36 18.18 -28.59 -31.82
N ILE A 37 17.54 -27.98 -32.84
CA ILE A 37 17.35 -26.52 -32.85
C ILE A 37 16.11 -26.18 -32.03
N SER A 38 16.32 -25.52 -30.87
CA SER A 38 15.29 -24.93 -30.05
C SER A 38 15.36 -23.39 -30.13
N LYS A 39 14.22 -22.71 -30.08
CA LYS A 39 14.22 -21.25 -29.96
C LYS A 39 14.88 -20.93 -28.63
N ALA A 40 16.04 -20.28 -28.67
CA ALA A 40 16.62 -19.73 -27.45
C ALA A 40 15.62 -18.73 -26.87
N GLU A 41 15.25 -18.91 -25.62
CA GLU A 41 14.59 -17.82 -24.91
C GLU A 41 15.58 -16.66 -24.88
N THR A 42 15.33 -15.65 -25.70
CA THR A 42 16.10 -14.40 -25.76
C THR A 42 15.85 -13.49 -24.56
N SER A 43 15.47 -14.04 -23.41
CA SER A 43 15.67 -13.38 -22.14
C SER A 43 17.19 -13.43 -21.89
N LEU A 44 17.84 -12.28 -21.78
CA LEU A 44 19.20 -12.16 -21.27
C LEU A 44 19.32 -13.09 -20.05
N CYS A 45 19.91 -14.27 -20.27
CA CYS A 45 20.10 -15.25 -19.19
C CYS A 45 21.24 -14.72 -18.34
N VAL A 46 20.90 -13.85 -17.38
CA VAL A 46 21.87 -13.40 -16.38
C VAL A 46 22.18 -14.61 -15.52
N PRO A 47 23.44 -15.09 -15.50
CA PRO A 47 23.83 -16.22 -14.66
C PRO A 47 23.38 -15.98 -13.22
N GLY A 48 22.75 -16.98 -12.58
CA GLY A 48 22.27 -16.85 -11.20
C GLY A 48 20.96 -16.07 -11.00
N ARG A 49 20.33 -15.54 -12.05
CA ARG A 49 19.03 -14.85 -11.92
C ARG A 49 17.93 -15.78 -11.42
N GLN A 50 17.88 -17.03 -11.94
CA GLN A 50 16.88 -18.00 -11.50
C GLN A 50 17.07 -18.38 -10.04
N GLU A 51 18.32 -18.53 -9.57
CA GLU A 51 18.64 -18.74 -8.15
C GLU A 51 18.11 -17.57 -7.31
N PHE A 52 18.33 -16.33 -7.74
CA PHE A 52 17.83 -15.14 -7.05
C PHE A 52 16.29 -15.12 -6.94
N VAL A 53 15.60 -15.44 -8.05
CA VAL A 53 14.13 -15.53 -8.08
C VAL A 53 13.63 -16.62 -7.14
N ASN A 54 14.27 -17.78 -7.11
CA ASN A 54 13.88 -18.88 -6.23
C ASN A 54 14.07 -18.52 -4.74
N ILE A 55 15.15 -17.85 -4.39
CA ILE A 55 15.40 -17.36 -3.02
C ILE A 55 14.37 -16.29 -2.64
N ALA A 56 14.04 -15.38 -3.57
CA ALA A 56 12.98 -14.38 -3.33
C ALA A 56 11.61 -15.05 -3.11
N ALA A 57 11.29 -16.10 -3.86
CA ALA A 57 10.06 -16.87 -3.67
C ALA A 57 10.04 -17.56 -2.29
N ALA A 58 11.14 -18.18 -1.87
CA ALA A 58 11.26 -18.77 -0.54
C ALA A 58 11.06 -17.74 0.58
N TYR A 59 11.66 -16.55 0.44
CA TYR A 59 11.43 -15.44 1.38
C TYR A 59 9.94 -15.07 1.47
N ILE A 60 9.25 -14.92 0.35
CA ILE A 60 7.84 -14.56 0.30
C ILE A 60 6.98 -15.64 0.98
N ILE A 61 7.28 -16.92 0.74
CA ILE A 61 6.60 -18.04 1.42
C ILE A 61 6.82 -17.95 2.94
N THR A 62 8.06 -17.77 3.39
CA THR A 62 8.38 -17.62 4.82
C THR A 62 7.58 -16.47 5.46
N ARG A 63 7.55 -15.30 4.79
CA ARG A 63 6.77 -14.15 5.30
C ARG A 63 5.26 -14.42 5.34
N LYS A 64 4.75 -15.21 4.40
CA LYS A 64 3.33 -15.63 4.39
C LYS A 64 3.02 -16.56 5.56
N THR A 65 3.88 -17.54 5.84
CA THR A 65 3.70 -18.47 6.98
C THR A 65 3.84 -17.78 8.34
N GLU A 66 4.56 -16.65 8.41
CA GLU A 66 4.63 -15.77 9.60
C GLU A 66 3.35 -14.93 9.81
N GLY A 67 2.34 -15.08 8.96
CA GLY A 67 1.06 -14.37 9.09
C GLY A 67 1.06 -12.95 8.53
N ILE A 68 2.03 -12.59 7.69
CA ILE A 68 2.02 -11.31 7.00
C ILE A 68 0.86 -11.25 6.01
N THR A 69 0.14 -10.13 5.99
CA THR A 69 -1.04 -9.94 5.12
C THR A 69 -0.69 -9.99 3.64
N ASP A 70 -1.61 -10.51 2.80
CA ASP A 70 -1.43 -10.65 1.35
C ASP A 70 -1.00 -9.34 0.69
N LYS A 71 -1.61 -8.22 1.06
CA LYS A 71 -1.25 -6.90 0.55
C LYS A 71 0.20 -6.51 0.85
N SER A 72 0.70 -6.85 2.03
CA SER A 72 2.11 -6.60 2.40
C SER A 72 3.05 -7.53 1.64
N ILE A 73 2.65 -8.79 1.46
CA ILE A 73 3.37 -9.79 0.67
C ILE A 73 3.52 -9.33 -0.78
N GLU A 74 2.43 -8.91 -1.43
CA GLU A 74 2.46 -8.39 -2.80
C GLU A 74 3.40 -7.19 -2.94
N GLN A 75 3.39 -6.30 -1.95
CA GLN A 75 4.27 -5.13 -1.95
C GLN A 75 5.73 -5.51 -1.81
N MET A 76 6.07 -6.45 -0.92
CA MET A 76 7.43 -6.99 -0.76
C MET A 76 7.89 -7.67 -2.05
N ALA A 77 7.07 -8.55 -2.61
CA ALA A 77 7.36 -9.27 -3.85
C ALA A 77 7.64 -8.30 -5.01
N ARG A 78 6.81 -7.26 -5.16
CA ARG A 78 6.99 -6.24 -6.20
C ARG A 78 8.31 -5.49 -6.06
N VAL A 79 8.68 -5.09 -4.84
CA VAL A 79 9.95 -4.38 -4.60
C VAL A 79 11.14 -5.27 -4.88
N ILE A 80 11.15 -6.52 -4.38
CA ILE A 80 12.24 -7.47 -4.59
C ILE A 80 12.37 -7.81 -6.08
N LYS A 81 11.25 -8.10 -6.76
CA LYS A 81 11.25 -8.33 -8.21
C LYS A 81 11.84 -7.15 -8.97
N THR A 82 11.45 -5.91 -8.64
CA THR A 82 11.99 -4.72 -9.29
C THR A 82 13.49 -4.56 -9.04
N PHE A 83 13.97 -4.93 -7.86
CA PHE A 83 15.40 -4.93 -7.54
C PHE A 83 16.16 -5.95 -8.40
N ILE A 84 15.67 -7.20 -8.48
CA ILE A 84 16.25 -8.26 -9.30
C ILE A 84 16.32 -7.84 -10.78
N ASP A 85 15.20 -7.30 -11.31
CA ASP A 85 15.08 -6.91 -12.72
C ASP A 85 16.03 -5.76 -13.10
N ARG A 86 16.39 -4.89 -12.15
CA ARG A 86 17.25 -3.73 -12.43
C ARG A 86 18.73 -3.96 -12.11
N THR A 87 19.05 -4.91 -11.24
CA THR A 87 20.44 -5.11 -10.80
C THR A 87 21.21 -6.04 -11.73
N LEU A 88 20.52 -7.01 -12.36
CA LEU A 88 21.06 -7.96 -13.35
C LEU A 88 22.34 -8.68 -12.85
N LYS A 89 22.43 -9.00 -11.56
CA LYS A 89 23.55 -9.72 -10.94
C LYS A 89 23.05 -10.94 -10.17
N PRO A 90 23.88 -12.00 -10.04
CA PRO A 90 23.61 -13.08 -9.09
C PRO A 90 23.51 -12.55 -7.66
N ILE A 91 22.69 -13.17 -6.82
CA ILE A 91 22.48 -12.71 -5.45
C ILE A 91 23.78 -12.65 -4.62
N LYS A 92 24.69 -13.60 -4.87
CA LYS A 92 25.99 -13.72 -4.19
C LYS A 92 26.98 -12.60 -4.52
N ASP A 93 26.78 -11.97 -5.67
CA ASP A 93 27.66 -10.90 -6.21
C ASP A 93 27.12 -9.49 -5.86
N ILE A 94 25.98 -9.42 -5.20
CA ILE A 94 25.40 -8.15 -4.77
C ILE A 94 26.27 -7.49 -3.71
N GLN A 95 26.70 -6.27 -3.99
CA GLN A 95 27.51 -5.44 -3.12
C GLN A 95 26.68 -4.28 -2.53
N PRO A 96 27.09 -3.66 -1.44
CA PRO A 96 26.39 -2.49 -0.86
C PRO A 96 26.15 -1.38 -1.86
N ASN A 97 27.09 -1.18 -2.80
CA ASN A 97 26.97 -0.14 -3.83
C ASN A 97 25.89 -0.45 -4.88
N ASP A 98 25.60 -1.73 -5.16
CA ASP A 98 24.50 -2.10 -6.06
C ASP A 98 23.14 -1.68 -5.45
N ILE A 99 22.98 -1.86 -4.15
CA ILE A 99 21.78 -1.43 -3.41
C ILE A 99 21.65 0.10 -3.43
N ARG A 100 22.75 0.82 -3.18
CA ARG A 100 22.75 2.30 -3.24
C ARG A 100 22.43 2.82 -4.63
N ALA A 101 23.05 2.24 -5.65
CA ALA A 101 22.80 2.60 -7.05
C ALA A 101 21.34 2.32 -7.45
N PHE A 102 20.78 1.17 -7.04
CA PHE A 102 19.37 0.88 -7.26
C PHE A 102 18.46 1.95 -6.63
N LEU A 103 18.65 2.26 -5.37
CA LEU A 103 17.84 3.26 -4.65
C LEU A 103 17.95 4.65 -5.32
N PHE A 104 19.16 5.07 -5.66
CA PHE A 104 19.41 6.36 -6.32
C PHE A 104 18.71 6.43 -7.69
N ASN A 105 18.93 5.44 -8.55
CA ASN A 105 18.34 5.40 -9.89
C ASN A 105 16.81 5.28 -9.82
N TYR A 106 16.29 4.46 -8.91
CA TYR A 106 14.85 4.31 -8.73
C TYR A 106 14.18 5.62 -8.32
N GLN A 107 14.81 6.40 -7.41
CA GLN A 107 14.31 7.71 -7.01
C GLN A 107 14.33 8.68 -8.17
N LYS A 108 15.44 8.73 -8.92
CA LYS A 108 15.60 9.61 -10.10
C LYS A 108 14.54 9.32 -11.17
N ASP A 109 14.33 8.05 -11.50
CA ASP A 109 13.40 7.63 -12.56
C ASP A 109 11.92 7.86 -12.19
N ARG A 110 11.57 7.69 -10.91
CA ARG A 110 10.18 7.70 -10.44
C ARG A 110 9.78 8.97 -9.69
N GLY A 111 10.72 9.84 -9.37
CA GLY A 111 10.44 11.07 -8.63
C GLY A 111 9.84 10.85 -7.24
N ILE A 112 10.11 9.70 -6.60
CA ILE A 112 9.49 9.35 -5.32
C ILE A 112 10.12 10.12 -4.15
N SER A 113 9.32 10.33 -3.09
CA SER A 113 9.77 10.97 -1.87
C SER A 113 10.80 10.12 -1.10
N ASN A 114 11.64 10.77 -0.27
CA ASN A 114 12.60 10.09 0.61
C ASN A 114 11.90 9.07 1.53
N ARG A 115 10.68 9.35 1.99
CA ARG A 115 9.89 8.42 2.79
C ARG A 115 9.57 7.13 2.01
N SER A 116 9.14 7.27 0.76
CA SER A 116 8.84 6.12 -0.11
C SER A 116 10.11 5.34 -0.43
N LEU A 117 11.22 6.05 -0.63
CA LEU A 117 12.54 5.44 -0.87
C LEU A 117 13.03 4.67 0.36
N ASP A 118 12.86 5.20 1.58
CA ASP A 118 13.22 4.51 2.82
C ASP A 118 12.39 3.25 3.05
N PHE A 119 11.14 3.27 2.62
CA PHE A 119 10.30 2.06 2.64
C PHE A 119 10.85 0.96 1.71
N LEU A 120 11.23 1.31 0.47
CA LEU A 120 11.89 0.37 -0.47
C LEU A 120 13.19 -0.19 0.14
N ARG A 121 14.04 0.70 0.66
CA ARG A 121 15.26 0.34 1.38
C ARG A 121 14.97 -0.68 2.49
N THR A 122 13.96 -0.43 3.31
CA THR A 122 13.61 -1.31 4.43
C THR A 122 13.27 -2.72 3.96
N ILE A 123 12.50 -2.86 2.89
CA ILE A 123 12.16 -4.18 2.32
C ILE A 123 13.43 -4.88 1.83
N ILE A 124 14.28 -4.19 1.07
CA ILE A 124 15.53 -4.76 0.54
C ILE A 124 16.48 -5.17 1.67
N CYS A 125 16.67 -4.31 2.67
CA CYS A 125 17.52 -4.63 3.81
C CYS A 125 17.00 -5.83 4.62
N THR A 126 15.68 -5.92 4.82
CA THR A 126 15.06 -7.05 5.51
C THR A 126 15.22 -8.35 4.72
N PHE A 127 15.07 -8.29 3.41
CA PHE A 127 15.28 -9.43 2.52
C PHE A 127 16.73 -9.94 2.59
N PHE A 128 17.73 -9.09 2.42
CA PHE A 128 19.14 -9.52 2.48
C PHE A 128 19.58 -9.96 3.88
N LYS A 129 19.01 -9.37 4.94
CA LYS A 129 19.20 -9.85 6.30
C LYS A 129 18.70 -11.29 6.44
N TRP A 130 17.51 -11.58 5.97
CA TRP A 130 16.93 -12.92 5.96
C TRP A 130 17.80 -13.89 5.14
N CYS A 131 18.21 -13.50 3.90
CA CYS A 131 19.07 -14.34 3.08
C CYS A 131 20.39 -14.73 3.78
N SER A 132 20.99 -13.81 4.52
CA SER A 132 22.20 -14.11 5.30
C SER A 132 21.92 -14.99 6.52
N THR A 133 20.78 -14.80 7.18
CA THR A 133 20.38 -15.62 8.33
C THR A 133 20.08 -17.06 7.93
N GLU A 134 19.44 -17.26 6.77
CA GLU A 134 19.12 -18.59 6.22
C GLU A 134 20.31 -19.24 5.45
N GLY A 135 21.46 -18.58 5.38
CA GLY A 135 22.65 -19.12 4.74
C GLY A 135 22.68 -19.09 3.20
N TYR A 136 21.74 -18.40 2.55
CA TYR A 136 21.76 -18.24 1.08
C TYR A 136 22.92 -17.38 0.58
N ILE A 137 23.39 -16.46 1.42
CA ILE A 137 24.56 -15.62 1.17
C ILE A 137 25.46 -15.58 2.40
N PRO A 138 26.80 -15.54 2.22
CA PRO A 138 27.75 -15.59 3.34
C PRO A 138 27.73 -14.32 4.21
N THR A 139 27.44 -13.17 3.59
CA THR A 139 27.43 -11.87 4.27
C THR A 139 26.26 -11.04 3.80
N ASN A 140 25.71 -10.21 4.70
CA ASN A 140 24.61 -9.32 4.37
C ASN A 140 25.11 -8.03 3.68
N PRO A 141 24.90 -7.82 2.37
CA PRO A 141 25.35 -6.62 1.66
C PRO A 141 24.58 -5.35 2.09
N ALA A 142 23.45 -5.52 2.75
CA ALA A 142 22.63 -4.40 3.22
C ALA A 142 22.93 -3.98 4.68
N ALA A 143 23.87 -4.63 5.37
CA ALA A 143 24.17 -4.38 6.78
C ALA A 143 24.47 -2.90 7.08
N ASN A 144 25.20 -2.24 6.20
CA ASN A 144 25.63 -0.84 6.34
C ASN A 144 24.81 0.15 5.53
N ILE A 145 23.60 -0.23 5.05
CA ILE A 145 22.68 0.68 4.36
C ILE A 145 21.83 1.44 5.39
N ARG A 146 22.21 2.70 5.62
CA ARG A 146 21.56 3.54 6.63
C ARG A 146 20.15 3.95 6.22
N PRO A 147 19.23 4.21 7.19
CA PRO A 147 17.93 4.80 6.93
C PRO A 147 18.04 6.14 6.21
N ILE A 148 17.12 6.39 5.29
CA ILE A 148 17.07 7.64 4.53
C ILE A 148 16.34 8.68 5.36
N LYS A 149 17.01 9.80 5.62
CA LYS A 149 16.42 10.91 6.37
C LYS A 149 15.30 11.58 5.57
N TYR A 150 14.19 11.83 6.21
CA TYR A 150 13.09 12.62 5.68
C TYR A 150 12.37 13.38 6.79
N THR A 151 11.90 14.56 6.47
CA THR A 151 11.12 15.36 7.41
C THR A 151 9.68 14.85 7.40
N ARG A 152 9.16 14.48 8.57
CA ARG A 152 7.74 14.20 8.76
C ARG A 152 7.03 15.55 8.90
N LYS A 153 6.26 15.93 7.87
CA LYS A 153 5.33 17.06 8.05
C LYS A 153 4.19 16.59 8.95
N PRO A 154 3.94 17.28 10.08
CA PRO A 154 2.78 16.98 10.91
C PRO A 154 1.52 17.13 10.05
N ARG A 155 0.58 16.22 10.19
CA ARG A 155 -0.72 16.35 9.54
C ARG A 155 -1.54 17.32 10.38
N LYS A 156 -2.13 18.31 9.71
CA LYS A 156 -3.02 19.25 10.39
C LYS A 156 -4.42 18.60 10.53
N ALA A 157 -4.97 18.60 11.73
CA ALA A 157 -6.37 18.29 11.96
C ALA A 157 -7.25 19.39 11.33
N LEU A 158 -8.45 19.04 10.88
CA LEU A 158 -9.40 20.03 10.37
C LEU A 158 -9.89 20.89 11.53
N SER A 159 -9.96 22.20 11.31
CA SER A 159 -10.70 23.11 12.17
C SER A 159 -12.21 22.85 12.04
N GLN A 160 -13.00 23.36 12.99
CA GLN A 160 -14.47 23.24 12.93
C GLN A 160 -15.05 23.86 11.65
N ILE A 161 -14.48 25.00 11.21
CA ILE A 161 -14.92 25.68 9.98
C ILE A 161 -14.59 24.82 8.75
N GLU A 162 -13.38 24.24 8.69
CA GLU A 162 -12.99 23.34 7.60
C GLU A 162 -13.89 22.10 7.57
N LEU A 163 -14.20 21.52 8.72
CA LEU A 163 -15.11 20.37 8.85
C LEU A 163 -16.53 20.70 8.35
N GLU A 164 -17.07 21.88 8.69
CA GLU A 164 -18.37 22.31 8.16
C GLU A 164 -18.35 22.52 6.66
N ARG A 165 -17.26 23.03 6.09
CA ARG A 165 -17.12 23.14 4.62
C ARG A 165 -17.05 21.78 3.96
N VAL A 166 -16.37 20.79 4.57
CA VAL A 166 -16.35 19.39 4.12
C VAL A 166 -17.75 18.79 4.13
N ARG A 167 -18.55 19.02 5.19
CA ARG A 167 -19.93 18.56 5.29
C ARG A 167 -20.81 19.11 4.16
N ARG A 168 -20.70 20.43 3.89
CA ARG A 168 -21.47 21.12 2.85
C ARG A 168 -21.10 20.67 1.43
N ALA A 169 -19.91 20.16 1.22
CA ALA A 169 -19.46 19.58 -0.04
C ALA A 169 -19.85 18.10 -0.22
N CYS A 170 -20.61 17.53 0.72
CA CYS A 170 -21.22 16.21 0.57
C CYS A 170 -22.53 16.36 -0.21
N HIS A 171 -22.53 15.97 -1.49
CA HIS A 171 -23.71 16.14 -2.36
C HIS A 171 -24.72 15.00 -2.26
N THR A 172 -24.38 13.93 -1.58
CA THR A 172 -25.28 12.79 -1.36
C THR A 172 -25.33 12.43 0.11
N GLU A 173 -26.47 11.87 0.54
CA GLU A 173 -26.63 11.35 1.91
C GLU A 173 -25.59 10.26 2.22
N ARG A 174 -25.16 9.52 1.22
CA ARG A 174 -24.09 8.55 1.32
C ARG A 174 -22.75 9.19 1.67
N ASP A 175 -22.40 10.29 1.01
CA ASP A 175 -21.14 10.99 1.25
C ASP A 175 -21.13 11.58 2.65
N LEU A 176 -22.25 12.18 3.07
CA LEU A 176 -22.42 12.72 4.43
C LEU A 176 -22.33 11.60 5.49
N CYS A 177 -23.01 10.48 5.27
CA CYS A 177 -22.91 9.29 6.14
C CYS A 177 -21.46 8.84 6.31
N ILE A 178 -20.68 8.75 5.22
CA ILE A 178 -19.26 8.36 5.26
C ILE A 178 -18.43 9.36 6.07
N VAL A 179 -18.60 10.65 5.81
CA VAL A 179 -17.85 11.72 6.49
C VAL A 179 -18.15 11.73 7.99
N GLU A 180 -19.43 11.71 8.37
CA GLU A 180 -19.84 11.75 9.77
C GLU A 180 -19.45 10.48 10.52
N THR A 181 -19.57 9.30 9.90
CA THR A 181 -19.13 8.04 10.51
C THR A 181 -17.64 8.05 10.80
N LEU A 182 -16.80 8.44 9.83
CA LEU A 182 -15.35 8.50 10.01
C LEU A 182 -14.95 9.53 11.07
N TYR A 183 -15.63 10.67 11.10
CA TYR A 183 -15.36 11.72 12.06
C TYR A 183 -15.80 11.35 13.48
N SER A 184 -16.98 10.76 13.64
CA SER A 184 -17.52 10.39 14.96
C SER A 184 -16.78 9.23 15.61
N THR A 185 -16.47 8.19 14.81
CA THR A 185 -15.89 6.93 15.33
C THR A 185 -14.36 6.91 15.33
N GLY A 186 -13.74 7.75 14.50
CA GLY A 186 -12.30 7.67 14.24
C GLY A 186 -11.84 6.34 13.64
N CYS A 187 -12.74 5.51 13.11
CA CYS A 187 -12.39 4.22 12.53
C CYS A 187 -11.51 4.37 11.27
N ARG A 188 -10.82 3.30 10.88
CA ARG A 188 -10.07 3.27 9.61
C ARG A 188 -11.03 3.13 8.44
N VAL A 189 -10.63 3.64 7.26
CA VAL A 189 -11.46 3.50 6.05
C VAL A 189 -11.79 2.03 5.72
N SER A 190 -10.87 1.10 5.95
CA SER A 190 -11.12 -0.33 5.77
C SER A 190 -12.11 -0.89 6.79
N GLU A 191 -12.10 -0.38 8.02
CA GLU A 191 -13.04 -0.75 9.06
C GLU A 191 -14.44 -0.24 8.69
N LEU A 192 -14.57 1.02 8.25
CA LEU A 192 -15.84 1.57 7.74
C LEU A 192 -16.44 0.73 6.61
N CYS A 193 -15.61 0.31 5.65
CA CYS A 193 -16.07 -0.54 4.54
C CYS A 193 -16.63 -1.90 5.02
N ASN A 194 -16.22 -2.36 6.19
CA ASN A 194 -16.59 -3.67 6.73
C ASN A 194 -17.71 -3.60 7.78
N ILE A 195 -18.25 -2.43 8.10
CA ILE A 195 -19.36 -2.30 9.05
C ILE A 195 -20.63 -2.90 8.43
N ARG A 196 -21.20 -3.88 9.12
CA ARG A 196 -22.52 -4.41 8.82
C ARG A 196 -23.57 -3.73 9.67
N LEU A 197 -24.83 -3.74 9.23
CA LEU A 197 -25.93 -3.21 10.02
C LEU A 197 -26.13 -3.98 11.34
N SER A 198 -25.80 -5.26 11.36
CA SER A 198 -25.80 -6.09 12.57
C SER A 198 -24.73 -5.72 13.60
N ASP A 199 -23.70 -4.98 13.19
CA ASP A 199 -22.62 -4.58 14.08
C ASP A 199 -22.94 -3.26 14.83
N ILE A 200 -24.11 -2.66 14.52
CA ILE A 200 -24.54 -1.36 15.07
C ILE A 200 -25.56 -1.56 16.18
N ASP A 201 -25.21 -1.14 17.37
CA ASP A 201 -26.15 -0.99 18.49
C ASP A 201 -26.66 0.46 18.53
N TRP A 202 -27.87 0.64 18.02
CA TRP A 202 -28.53 1.95 17.96
C TRP A 202 -28.97 2.47 19.33
N GLN A 203 -29.16 1.61 20.32
CA GLN A 203 -29.58 2.00 21.66
C GLN A 203 -28.42 2.55 22.47
N ASN A 204 -27.27 1.89 22.35
CA ASN A 204 -26.05 2.28 23.08
C ASN A 204 -25.15 3.21 22.26
N HIS A 205 -25.51 3.54 21.00
CA HIS A 205 -24.72 4.35 20.08
C HIS A 205 -23.32 3.76 19.81
N GLU A 206 -23.24 2.44 19.67
CA GLU A 206 -22.02 1.68 19.54
C GLU A 206 -21.91 0.95 18.19
N ILE A 207 -20.71 0.78 17.71
CA ILE A 207 -20.41 -0.08 16.54
C ILE A 207 -19.21 -0.95 16.88
N VAL A 208 -19.34 -2.26 16.62
CA VAL A 208 -18.22 -3.19 16.73
C VAL A 208 -17.45 -3.21 15.42
N VAL A 209 -16.17 -2.85 15.44
CA VAL A 209 -15.32 -2.83 14.25
C VAL A 209 -14.17 -3.82 14.37
N LEU A 210 -13.83 -4.48 13.25
CA LEU A 210 -12.71 -5.40 13.15
C LEU A 210 -11.44 -4.64 12.74
N GLY A 211 -10.51 -4.50 13.67
CA GLY A 211 -9.26 -3.78 13.50
C GLY A 211 -8.09 -4.63 12.95
N LYS A 212 -6.91 -4.03 12.90
CA LYS A 212 -5.68 -4.72 12.49
C LYS A 212 -5.36 -5.88 13.44
N GLY A 213 -4.96 -7.02 12.86
CA GLY A 213 -4.61 -8.22 13.63
C GLY A 213 -5.82 -8.99 14.14
N ASN A 214 -6.96 -8.85 13.46
CA ASN A 214 -8.20 -9.59 13.74
C ASN A 214 -8.77 -9.32 15.15
N LYS A 215 -8.56 -8.09 15.68
CA LYS A 215 -9.04 -7.69 17.00
C LYS A 215 -10.29 -6.82 16.85
N TYR A 216 -11.37 -7.22 17.54
CA TYR A 216 -12.58 -6.41 17.63
C TYR A 216 -12.40 -5.28 18.65
N ARG A 217 -13.01 -4.15 18.37
CA ARG A 217 -13.19 -3.06 19.33
C ARG A 217 -14.50 -2.34 19.11
N THR A 218 -15.04 -1.79 20.15
CA THR A 218 -16.20 -0.89 20.07
C THR A 218 -15.75 0.53 19.76
N VAL A 219 -16.50 1.19 18.88
CA VAL A 219 -16.41 2.63 18.61
C VAL A 219 -17.78 3.27 18.80
N TYR A 220 -17.81 4.57 19.08
CA TYR A 220 -19.04 5.27 19.47
C TYR A 220 -19.46 6.26 18.39
N ILE A 221 -20.77 6.37 18.17
CA ILE A 221 -21.35 7.33 17.24
C ILE A 221 -22.02 8.48 18.00
N ASN A 222 -21.84 9.68 17.48
CA ASN A 222 -22.56 10.85 17.99
C ASN A 222 -23.89 11.03 17.25
N ALA A 223 -24.76 11.90 17.76
CA ALA A 223 -26.08 12.15 17.19
C ALA A 223 -26.04 12.55 15.69
N LYS A 224 -25.04 13.34 15.27
CA LYS A 224 -24.92 13.75 13.86
C LYS A 224 -24.63 12.57 12.95
N ALA A 225 -23.71 11.69 13.35
CA ALA A 225 -23.39 10.49 12.60
C ALA A 225 -24.59 9.52 12.54
N GLU A 226 -25.29 9.34 13.65
CA GLU A 226 -26.49 8.49 13.69
C GLU A 226 -27.58 9.00 12.75
N ILE A 227 -27.87 10.31 12.77
CA ILE A 227 -28.85 10.92 11.86
C ILE A 227 -28.40 10.71 10.40
N ALA A 228 -27.15 11.00 10.05
CA ALA A 228 -26.65 10.84 8.70
C ALA A 228 -26.70 9.38 8.22
N MET A 229 -26.43 8.41 9.12
CA MET A 229 -26.57 6.98 8.82
C MET A 229 -28.04 6.62 8.55
N LYS A 230 -28.97 7.00 9.41
CA LYS A 230 -30.41 6.70 9.27
C LYS A 230 -30.95 7.29 7.97
N VAL A 231 -30.69 8.58 7.70
CA VAL A 231 -31.12 9.23 6.46
C VAL A 231 -30.57 8.52 5.24
N TYR A 232 -29.30 8.16 5.24
CA TYR A 232 -28.73 7.39 4.12
C TYR A 232 -29.40 6.01 3.97
N LEU A 233 -29.65 5.30 5.05
CA LEU A 233 -30.31 3.99 5.01
C LEU A 233 -31.73 4.07 4.45
N ASP A 234 -32.47 5.15 4.71
CA ASP A 234 -33.82 5.36 4.21
C ASP A 234 -33.86 5.67 2.70
N VAL A 235 -32.83 6.37 2.17
CA VAL A 235 -32.82 6.78 0.75
C VAL A 235 -31.99 5.88 -0.16
N ARG A 236 -31.19 4.96 0.37
CA ARG A 236 -30.35 4.09 -0.44
C ARG A 236 -31.16 3.12 -1.29
N LYS A 237 -30.71 2.91 -2.52
CA LYS A 237 -31.44 2.09 -3.51
C LYS A 237 -31.37 0.59 -3.27
N HIS A 238 -30.39 0.12 -2.52
CA HIS A 238 -30.10 -1.30 -2.37
C HIS A 238 -30.33 -1.74 -0.92
N ASN A 239 -31.07 -2.84 -0.75
CA ASN A 239 -31.13 -3.54 0.53
C ASN A 239 -29.80 -4.32 0.70
N SER A 240 -28.92 -3.80 1.53
CA SER A 240 -27.56 -4.32 1.74
C SER A 240 -27.31 -4.54 3.23
N GLU A 241 -26.59 -5.60 3.56
CA GLU A 241 -26.13 -5.86 4.94
C GLU A 241 -25.07 -4.85 5.41
N TRP A 242 -24.38 -4.20 4.47
CA TRP A 242 -23.32 -3.23 4.76
C TRP A 242 -23.89 -1.85 5.08
N LEU A 243 -23.32 -1.17 6.09
CA LEU A 243 -23.68 0.23 6.37
C LEU A 243 -23.51 1.08 5.13
N VAL A 244 -22.34 1.01 4.49
CA VAL A 244 -22.04 1.72 3.25
C VAL A 244 -21.86 0.72 2.11
N CYS A 245 -22.81 0.70 1.19
CA CYS A 245 -22.73 -0.15 0.01
C CYS A 245 -22.21 0.60 -1.23
N ASN A 246 -21.86 -0.16 -2.28
CA ASN A 246 -21.55 0.43 -3.58
C ASN A 246 -22.85 0.76 -4.34
N ASP A 247 -22.81 1.81 -5.16
CA ASP A 247 -23.99 2.35 -5.84
C ASP A 247 -24.47 1.47 -7.01
N ARG A 248 -23.64 0.56 -7.52
CA ARG A 248 -23.96 -0.24 -8.74
C ARG A 248 -24.65 -1.56 -8.46
N GLY A 249 -24.50 -2.14 -7.29
CA GLY A 249 -25.04 -3.48 -7.01
C GLY A 249 -25.27 -3.77 -5.53
N GLY A 250 -25.20 -2.78 -4.65
CA GLY A 250 -25.48 -2.94 -3.22
C GLY A 250 -24.44 -3.77 -2.45
N GLY A 251 -23.40 -4.25 -3.11
CA GLY A 251 -22.30 -4.96 -2.45
C GLY A 251 -21.43 -4.06 -1.59
N GLN A 252 -20.46 -4.66 -0.91
CA GLN A 252 -19.50 -3.95 -0.08
C GLN A 252 -18.76 -2.85 -0.85
N THR A 253 -18.61 -1.67 -0.24
CA THR A 253 -17.77 -0.61 -0.80
C THR A 253 -16.29 -0.88 -0.56
N THR A 254 -15.42 -0.16 -1.29
CA THR A 254 -13.97 -0.31 -1.16
C THR A 254 -13.32 0.97 -0.64
N PRO A 255 -12.16 0.87 0.03
CA PRO A 255 -11.39 2.06 0.41
C PRO A 255 -11.08 3.01 -0.74
N ALA A 256 -10.89 2.46 -1.97
CA ALA A 256 -10.64 3.27 -3.16
C ALA A 256 -11.87 4.10 -3.56
N ASN A 257 -13.08 3.54 -3.44
CA ASN A 257 -14.32 4.28 -3.71
C ASN A 257 -14.51 5.42 -2.72
N ILE A 258 -14.28 5.16 -1.43
CA ILE A 258 -14.34 6.21 -0.40
C ILE A 258 -13.28 7.28 -0.66
N GLN A 259 -12.04 6.90 -1.00
CA GLN A 259 -11.00 7.87 -1.32
C GLN A 259 -11.38 8.81 -2.49
N ARG A 260 -12.10 8.30 -3.51
CA ARG A 260 -12.60 9.13 -4.62
C ARG A 260 -13.61 10.20 -4.16
N ILE A 261 -14.46 9.87 -3.17
CA ILE A 261 -15.38 10.85 -2.58
C ILE A 261 -14.58 11.98 -1.93
N PHE A 262 -13.60 11.64 -1.11
CA PHE A 262 -12.75 12.63 -0.46
C PHE A 262 -11.95 13.47 -1.48
N SER A 263 -11.47 12.87 -2.58
CA SER A 263 -10.79 13.62 -3.64
C SER A 263 -11.72 14.62 -4.35
N LYS A 264 -13.02 14.33 -4.50
CA LYS A 264 -14.01 15.28 -5.02
C LYS A 264 -14.24 16.42 -4.04
N ILE A 265 -14.42 16.13 -2.75
CA ILE A 265 -14.58 17.13 -1.70
C ILE A 265 -13.34 18.05 -1.62
N GLU A 266 -12.13 17.48 -1.72
CA GLU A 266 -10.88 18.25 -1.75
C GLU A 266 -10.80 19.17 -2.97
N ALA A 267 -11.16 18.67 -4.16
CA ALA A 267 -11.18 19.47 -5.39
C ALA A 267 -12.16 20.66 -5.31
N GLU A 268 -13.32 20.47 -4.69
CA GLU A 268 -14.35 21.50 -4.55
C GLU A 268 -14.02 22.54 -3.48
N THR A 269 -13.54 22.07 -2.32
CA THR A 269 -13.32 22.93 -1.15
C THR A 269 -11.96 23.58 -1.10
N GLY A 270 -10.96 23.01 -1.80
CA GLY A 270 -9.55 23.33 -1.65
C GLY A 270 -8.95 22.87 -0.32
N ILE A 271 -9.70 22.11 0.49
CA ILE A 271 -9.27 21.62 1.81
C ILE A 271 -8.69 20.22 1.62
N THR A 272 -7.42 20.02 1.95
CA THR A 272 -6.85 18.67 1.96
C THR A 272 -7.56 17.79 2.98
N VAL A 273 -8.34 16.85 2.50
CA VAL A 273 -9.15 15.95 3.32
C VAL A 273 -9.07 14.51 2.81
N THR A 274 -8.89 13.58 3.73
CA THR A 274 -8.84 12.14 3.46
C THR A 274 -9.47 11.40 4.64
N PRO A 275 -9.88 10.12 4.49
CA PRO A 275 -10.34 9.32 5.62
C PRO A 275 -9.36 9.31 6.80
N HIS A 276 -8.07 9.37 6.50
CA HIS A 276 -7.05 9.40 7.53
C HIS A 276 -6.95 10.76 8.25
N ILE A 277 -7.20 11.87 7.54
CA ILE A 277 -7.29 13.20 8.15
C ILE A 277 -8.55 13.30 9.02
N MET A 278 -9.67 12.70 8.60
CA MET A 278 -10.88 12.62 9.45
C MET A 278 -10.58 11.92 10.77
N ARG A 279 -9.93 10.76 10.72
CA ARG A 279 -9.50 10.04 11.92
C ARG A 279 -8.49 10.84 12.75
N HIS A 280 -7.57 11.57 12.12
CA HIS A 280 -6.63 12.47 12.81
C HIS A 280 -7.36 13.61 13.51
N THR A 281 -8.36 14.21 12.85
CA THR A 281 -9.21 15.27 13.41
C THR A 281 -9.97 14.76 14.63
N PHE A 282 -10.60 13.58 14.54
CA PHE A 282 -11.23 12.92 15.67
C PHE A 282 -10.25 12.76 16.84
N ALA A 283 -9.08 12.18 16.60
CA ALA A 283 -8.08 11.92 17.63
C ALA A 283 -7.61 13.21 18.33
N THR A 284 -7.32 14.26 17.55
CA THR A 284 -6.88 15.56 18.08
C THR A 284 -7.95 16.21 18.93
N GLN A 285 -9.21 16.12 18.51
CA GLN A 285 -10.31 16.69 19.29
C GLN A 285 -10.63 15.88 20.56
N ALA A 286 -10.60 14.55 20.46
CA ALA A 286 -10.77 13.69 21.63
C ALA A 286 -9.71 13.96 22.72
N LEU A 287 -8.47 14.25 22.32
CA LEU A 287 -7.39 14.59 23.25
C LEU A 287 -7.62 15.90 24.02
N THR A 288 -8.43 16.81 23.50
CA THR A 288 -8.75 18.06 24.24
C THR A 288 -9.66 17.84 25.43
N GLY A 289 -10.39 16.71 25.45
CA GLY A 289 -11.34 16.39 26.54
C GLY A 289 -10.98 15.15 27.35
N THR A 290 -10.03 14.32 26.88
CA THR A 290 -9.70 13.04 27.51
C THR A 290 -8.20 12.77 27.49
N GLY A 291 -7.72 11.85 28.35
CA GLY A 291 -6.32 11.44 28.38
C GLY A 291 -5.89 10.65 27.15
N VAL A 292 -4.57 10.60 26.91
CA VAL A 292 -3.95 9.90 25.74
C VAL A 292 -4.29 8.41 25.75
N GLU A 293 -4.35 7.77 26.91
CA GLU A 293 -4.68 6.35 27.07
C GLU A 293 -6.10 6.04 26.57
N VAL A 294 -7.07 6.92 26.90
CA VAL A 294 -8.46 6.76 26.45
C VAL A 294 -8.55 6.89 24.93
N VAL A 295 -7.89 7.89 24.36
CA VAL A 295 -7.84 8.06 22.89
C VAL A 295 -7.11 6.90 22.21
N GLN A 296 -6.07 6.36 22.82
CA GLN A 296 -5.38 5.16 22.33
C GLN A 296 -6.34 3.96 22.24
N GLN A 297 -7.14 3.73 23.27
CA GLN A 297 -8.16 2.67 23.29
C GLN A 297 -9.23 2.90 22.22
N MET A 298 -9.80 4.12 22.14
CA MET A 298 -10.79 4.48 21.12
C MET A 298 -10.27 4.22 19.70
N LEU A 299 -9.01 4.53 19.44
CA LEU A 299 -8.39 4.33 18.14
C LEU A 299 -7.92 2.87 17.90
N GLY A 300 -7.79 2.05 18.94
CA GLY A 300 -7.25 0.71 18.85
C GLY A 300 -5.78 0.71 18.39
N HIS A 301 -4.95 1.58 18.99
CA HIS A 301 -3.51 1.58 18.78
C HIS A 301 -2.85 0.63 19.76
N SER A 302 -2.11 -0.35 19.24
CA SER A 302 -1.32 -1.28 20.06
C SER A 302 -0.09 -0.63 20.70
N ASP A 303 0.35 0.52 20.17
CA ASP A 303 1.51 1.27 20.62
C ASP A 303 1.11 2.73 20.87
N ILE A 304 1.38 3.21 22.09
CA ILE A 304 1.08 4.57 22.53
C ILE A 304 1.82 5.62 21.69
N SER A 305 3.01 5.29 21.16
CA SER A 305 3.78 6.18 20.29
C SER A 305 2.98 6.62 19.05
N THR A 306 2.07 5.76 18.57
CA THR A 306 1.17 6.07 17.45
C THR A 306 0.11 7.10 17.84
N THR A 307 -0.31 7.14 19.11
CA THR A 307 -1.27 8.13 19.62
C THR A 307 -0.56 9.42 20.02
N MET A 308 0.68 9.35 20.50
CA MET A 308 1.51 10.53 20.82
C MET A 308 1.75 11.45 19.61
N ILE A 309 1.66 10.93 18.37
CA ILE A 309 1.72 11.77 17.15
C ILE A 309 0.59 12.79 17.09
N TYR A 310 -0.57 12.51 17.72
CA TYR A 310 -1.71 13.42 17.83
C TYR A 310 -1.59 14.36 19.04
N ALA A 311 -0.82 13.95 20.03
CA ALA A 311 -0.51 14.72 21.23
C ALA A 311 0.66 15.70 21.04
N GLU A 312 1.12 15.91 19.79
CA GLU A 312 2.03 17.01 19.47
C GLU A 312 1.35 18.33 19.79
N VAL A 313 1.67 18.78 20.92
CA VAL A 313 1.06 19.62 21.88
C VAL A 313 0.88 21.01 21.26
N ASP A 314 -0.37 21.40 21.10
CA ASP A 314 -0.71 22.82 21.03
C ASP A 314 -0.17 23.49 22.33
N GLN A 315 0.75 24.44 22.17
CA GLN A 315 1.32 25.19 23.31
C GLN A 315 0.24 25.83 24.20
N ARG A 316 -0.96 26.07 23.65
CA ARG A 316 -2.14 26.51 24.40
C ARG A 316 -2.63 25.49 25.41
N SER A 317 -2.55 24.19 25.05
CA SER A 317 -2.94 23.10 25.97
C SER A 317 -1.96 22.96 27.13
N ILE A 318 -0.65 23.19 26.88
CA ILE A 318 0.37 23.24 27.94
C ILE A 318 0.09 24.43 28.87
N TYR A 319 -0.16 25.61 28.31
CA TYR A 319 -0.46 26.82 29.08
C TYR A 319 -1.73 26.65 29.93
N THR A 320 -2.79 26.08 29.36
CA THR A 320 -4.05 25.82 30.08
C THR A 320 -3.87 24.79 31.19
N ALA A 321 -3.09 23.72 30.92
CA ALA A 321 -2.75 22.71 31.93
C ALA A 321 -1.88 23.33 33.07
N HIS A 322 -0.89 24.17 32.70
CA HIS A 322 -0.09 24.88 33.68
C HIS A 322 -0.94 25.77 34.58
N LEU A 323 -1.86 26.56 34.03
CA LEU A 323 -2.77 27.39 34.80
C LEU A 323 -3.68 26.60 35.75
N LYS A 324 -4.05 25.35 35.37
CA LYS A 324 -4.87 24.47 36.23
C LYS A 324 -4.05 23.73 37.30
N SER A 325 -2.73 23.63 37.13
CA SER A 325 -1.84 22.86 38.01
C SER A 325 -1.16 23.73 39.09
N VAL A 326 -1.27 25.05 38.99
CA VAL A 326 -0.54 26.03 39.86
C VAL A 326 -1.51 26.87 40.73
N ILE A 327 -2.75 26.38 40.94
CA ILE A 327 -3.68 26.98 41.89
C ILE A 327 -3.70 26.16 43.17
#